data_58cdcd4017d47cefa91b9caf1ec900fb
#
_entry.id   58cdcd4017d47cefa91b9caf1ec900fb
#
_cell.length_a   1.000
_cell.length_b   1.000
_cell.length_c   1.000
_cell.angle_alpha   90.00
_cell.angle_beta   90.00
_cell.angle_gamma   90.00
#
_symmetry.space_group_name_H-M   'P 1'
#
loop_
_entity.id
_entity.type
_entity.pdbx_description
1 polymer ?
#
loop_
_entity_poly.entity_id
_entity_poly.type
_entity_poly.pdbx_seq_one_letter_code
_entity_poly.pdbx_strand_id
1 'polypeptide(L)'
;PTKSSAASDVYKRQKLIIASHLGRPTEGLYDESLSLKPICNHLSSKLNKKIQFIKDINDAIDFSNHDIAMLENVRFNIGEKKCDPRLSQTIASLADIFVFDAFGVSHRSECTTTGVVTYLETVAGLNIRYEIETINKLINEQSRPMTIIISGAKVSTKIVLIKKLLEKCDHMILGGGILNTFLKAKGYEVGNSLFEEEFVYDATKILESDFASKIIFPSDFSCETVNGIANVDLSRISTNDTIYDLGTESINEIK
;
A
#
# COMPACT_ATOMS: atom_id res chain seq x y z
N PRO A 1 -0.31 -15.84 44.59
CA PRO A 1 -1.49 -16.01 43.77
C PRO A 1 -2.34 -14.76 43.76
N THR A 2 -1.94 -13.62 43.25
CA THR A 2 -2.82 -12.43 43.12
C THR A 2 -2.28 -11.32 42.21
N LYS A 3 -1.27 -11.61 41.39
CA LYS A 3 -0.85 -10.67 40.33
C LYS A 3 -1.76 -10.69 39.10
N SER A 4 -2.68 -11.65 39.00
CA SER A 4 -3.59 -11.84 37.88
C SER A 4 -4.81 -10.92 37.94
N SER A 5 -5.29 -10.52 39.13
CA SER A 5 -6.53 -9.74 39.25
C SER A 5 -6.35 -8.26 38.90
N ALA A 6 -5.27 -7.61 39.37
CA ALA A 6 -5.04 -6.20 39.07
C ALA A 6 -4.75 -5.96 37.58
N ALA A 7 -3.93 -6.80 36.94
CA ALA A 7 -3.69 -6.72 35.50
C ALA A 7 -4.97 -7.04 34.69
N SER A 8 -5.77 -8.02 35.13
CA SER A 8 -7.06 -8.33 34.52
C SER A 8 -8.07 -7.19 34.69
N ASP A 9 -8.08 -6.50 35.82
CA ASP A 9 -8.98 -5.37 36.06
C ASP A 9 -8.59 -4.12 35.27
N VAL A 10 -7.29 -3.85 35.11
CA VAL A 10 -6.80 -2.80 34.21
C VAL A 10 -7.18 -3.12 32.77
N TYR A 11 -7.00 -4.36 32.33
CA TYR A 11 -7.36 -4.80 30.98
C TYR A 11 -8.88 -4.68 30.71
N LYS A 12 -9.72 -4.97 31.70
CA LYS A 12 -11.18 -4.84 31.60
C LYS A 12 -11.67 -3.39 31.55
N ARG A 13 -10.84 -2.42 31.92
CA ARG A 13 -11.18 -0.99 31.90
C ARG A 13 -10.72 -0.26 30.64
N GLN A 14 -9.95 -0.92 29.78
CA GLN A 14 -9.52 -0.32 28.53
C GLN A 14 -10.70 -0.14 27.57
N LYS A 15 -10.77 1.04 26.97
CA LYS A 15 -11.74 1.41 25.95
C LYS A 15 -11.01 1.58 24.63
N LEU A 16 -11.65 1.21 23.55
CA LEU A 16 -11.06 1.23 22.22
C LEU A 16 -11.84 2.17 21.31
N ILE A 17 -11.14 3.09 20.68
CA ILE A 17 -11.67 3.91 19.59
C ILE A 17 -10.99 3.47 18.29
N ILE A 18 -11.78 3.07 17.32
CA ILE A 18 -11.30 2.67 16.00
C ILE A 18 -11.48 3.84 15.05
N ALA A 19 -10.37 4.32 14.49
CA ALA A 19 -10.34 5.30 13.41
C ALA A 19 -9.85 4.62 12.12
N SER A 20 -10.55 4.82 11.02
CA SER A 20 -10.17 4.25 9.72
C SER A 20 -10.72 5.10 8.58
N HIS A 21 -10.35 4.76 7.35
CA HIS A 21 -10.87 5.42 6.16
C HIS A 21 -11.26 4.42 5.07
N LEU A 22 -12.12 4.87 4.17
CA LEU A 22 -12.53 4.15 2.97
C LEU A 22 -12.51 5.11 1.77
N GLY A 23 -11.89 4.70 0.67
CA GLY A 23 -11.86 5.46 -0.57
C GLY A 23 -11.15 6.82 -0.47
N ARG A 24 -11.58 7.73 -1.33
CA ARG A 24 -11.02 9.09 -1.44
C ARG A 24 -12.14 10.14 -1.50
N PRO A 25 -12.91 10.32 -0.43
CA PRO A 25 -14.00 11.30 -0.41
C PRO A 25 -13.47 12.73 -0.55
N THR A 26 -14.39 13.64 -0.89
CA THR A 26 -14.17 15.07 -0.74
C THR A 26 -14.38 15.44 0.74
N GLU A 27 -13.39 16.10 1.34
CA GLU A 27 -13.48 16.55 2.74
C GLU A 27 -14.69 17.49 2.93
N GLY A 28 -15.40 17.33 4.03
CA GLY A 28 -16.60 18.09 4.36
C GLY A 28 -17.88 17.61 3.70
N LEU A 29 -17.80 16.63 2.77
CA LEU A 29 -18.96 16.06 2.11
C LEU A 29 -19.13 14.60 2.52
N TYR A 30 -20.32 14.30 3.07
CA TYR A 30 -20.69 12.92 3.39
C TYR A 30 -21.08 12.16 2.13
N ASP A 31 -20.52 10.98 1.95
CA ASP A 31 -20.84 10.03 0.88
C ASP A 31 -21.17 8.68 1.51
N GLU A 32 -22.43 8.26 1.42
CA GLU A 32 -22.92 7.03 2.01
C GLU A 32 -22.18 5.79 1.49
N SER A 33 -21.75 5.80 0.22
CA SER A 33 -20.99 4.70 -0.39
C SER A 33 -19.61 4.50 0.23
N LEU A 34 -19.09 5.52 0.91
CA LEU A 34 -17.80 5.55 1.59
C LEU A 34 -17.94 5.57 3.13
N SER A 35 -19.15 5.36 3.64
CA SER A 35 -19.39 5.27 5.09
C SER A 35 -18.82 3.98 5.68
N LEU A 36 -18.24 4.10 6.88
CA LEU A 36 -17.75 2.95 7.65
C LEU A 36 -18.84 2.24 8.45
N LYS A 37 -20.11 2.71 8.40
CA LYS A 37 -21.21 2.09 9.13
C LYS A 37 -21.40 0.60 8.82
N PRO A 38 -21.36 0.15 7.55
CA PRO A 38 -21.43 -1.28 7.23
C PRO A 38 -20.30 -2.09 7.84
N ILE A 39 -19.08 -1.52 7.86
CA ILE A 39 -17.89 -2.16 8.46
C ILE A 39 -18.05 -2.26 9.98
N CYS A 40 -18.54 -1.20 10.62
CA CYS A 40 -18.85 -1.19 12.05
C CYS A 40 -19.84 -2.31 12.42
N ASN A 41 -20.92 -2.46 11.66
CA ASN A 41 -21.94 -3.48 11.87
C ASN A 41 -21.35 -4.90 11.70
N HIS A 42 -20.53 -5.10 10.66
CA HIS A 42 -19.87 -6.38 10.42
C HIS A 42 -18.90 -6.73 11.56
N LEU A 43 -18.09 -5.77 12.01
CA LEU A 43 -17.16 -5.94 13.11
C LEU A 43 -17.89 -6.25 14.43
N SER A 44 -18.99 -5.54 14.71
CA SER A 44 -19.85 -5.79 15.88
C SER A 44 -20.36 -7.23 15.89
N SER A 45 -20.83 -7.71 14.74
CA SER A 45 -21.30 -9.10 14.58
C SER A 45 -20.16 -10.10 14.78
N LYS A 46 -19.00 -9.87 14.16
CA LYS A 46 -17.84 -10.78 14.26
C LYS A 46 -17.29 -10.89 15.68
N LEU A 47 -17.22 -9.77 16.40
CA LEU A 47 -16.72 -9.74 17.78
C LEU A 47 -17.78 -10.12 18.81
N ASN A 48 -19.04 -10.24 18.41
CA ASN A 48 -20.19 -10.40 19.31
C ASN A 48 -20.18 -9.33 20.43
N LYS A 49 -19.88 -8.08 20.07
CA LYS A 49 -19.83 -6.92 20.95
C LYS A 49 -20.58 -5.75 20.35
N LYS A 50 -21.22 -4.96 21.18
CA LYS A 50 -21.82 -3.70 20.77
C LYS A 50 -20.70 -2.67 20.52
N ILE A 51 -20.69 -2.08 19.33
CA ILE A 51 -19.77 -1.00 18.94
C ILE A 51 -20.59 0.25 18.74
N GLN A 52 -20.26 1.32 19.46
CA GLN A 52 -20.86 2.63 19.22
C GLN A 52 -20.28 3.20 17.92
N PHE A 53 -21.14 3.55 16.97
CA PHE A 53 -20.73 4.25 15.78
C PHE A 53 -20.85 5.76 15.96
N ILE A 54 -19.75 6.48 15.80
CA ILE A 54 -19.64 7.93 16.00
C ILE A 54 -19.63 8.58 14.63
N LYS A 55 -20.74 9.26 14.30
CA LYS A 55 -20.91 9.87 12.98
C LYS A 55 -20.15 11.19 12.84
N ASP A 56 -20.16 12.01 13.87
CA ASP A 56 -19.39 13.25 13.96
C ASP A 56 -18.32 13.09 15.04
N ILE A 57 -17.11 13.52 14.75
CA ILE A 57 -15.96 13.41 15.66
C ILE A 57 -16.17 14.19 16.97
N ASN A 58 -17.09 15.16 16.98
CA ASN A 58 -17.47 15.95 18.15
C ASN A 58 -18.58 15.29 18.97
N ASP A 59 -19.17 14.18 18.49
CA ASP A 59 -20.20 13.46 19.22
C ASP A 59 -19.63 12.80 20.48
N ALA A 60 -20.42 12.76 21.55
CA ALA A 60 -20.03 12.11 22.80
C ALA A 60 -19.91 10.59 22.63
N ILE A 61 -18.81 10.03 23.16
CA ILE A 61 -18.60 8.59 23.21
C ILE A 61 -19.12 8.05 24.54
N ASP A 62 -20.12 7.17 24.49
CA ASP A 62 -20.70 6.54 25.68
C ASP A 62 -19.95 5.24 26.03
N PHE A 63 -18.92 5.37 26.83
CA PHE A 63 -18.18 4.23 27.39
C PHE A 63 -18.82 3.60 28.62
N SER A 64 -19.99 4.03 29.07
CA SER A 64 -20.73 3.35 30.14
C SER A 64 -21.39 2.07 29.62
N ASN A 65 -21.82 2.07 28.36
CA ASN A 65 -22.54 0.97 27.73
C ASN A 65 -21.75 0.25 26.61
N HIS A 66 -20.60 0.80 26.23
CA HIS A 66 -19.78 0.28 25.13
C HIS A 66 -18.31 0.20 25.53
N ASP A 67 -17.64 -0.88 25.16
CA ASP A 67 -16.18 -1.00 25.29
C ASP A 67 -15.44 -0.49 24.04
N ILE A 68 -16.15 -0.43 22.91
CA ILE A 68 -15.59 -0.10 21.61
C ILE A 68 -16.45 0.98 20.97
N ALA A 69 -15.80 2.01 20.45
CA ALA A 69 -16.39 2.99 19.54
C ALA A 69 -15.66 2.94 18.19
N MET A 70 -16.36 3.26 17.11
CA MET A 70 -15.79 3.39 15.78
C MET A 70 -16.20 4.72 15.19
N LEU A 71 -15.21 5.52 14.79
CA LEU A 71 -15.46 6.78 14.12
C LEU A 71 -15.94 6.52 12.68
N GLU A 72 -16.75 7.42 12.16
CA GLU A 72 -17.04 7.50 10.73
C GLU A 72 -15.74 7.75 9.96
N ASN A 73 -15.76 7.52 8.65
CA ASN A 73 -14.63 7.71 7.75
C ASN A 73 -13.90 9.02 8.05
N VAL A 74 -12.70 8.91 8.62
CA VAL A 74 -11.92 10.09 9.07
C VAL A 74 -11.63 11.06 7.93
N ARG A 75 -11.63 10.58 6.68
CA ARG A 75 -11.43 11.41 5.49
C ARG A 75 -12.61 12.29 5.11
N PHE A 76 -13.75 12.18 5.78
CA PHE A 76 -14.82 13.18 5.66
C PHE A 76 -14.49 14.48 6.41
N ASN A 77 -13.59 14.44 7.40
CA ASN A 77 -13.25 15.62 8.18
C ASN A 77 -12.39 16.59 7.35
N ILE A 78 -12.79 17.86 7.36
CA ILE A 78 -12.01 18.93 6.71
C ILE A 78 -10.67 19.07 7.42
N GLY A 79 -9.59 19.00 6.66
CA GLY A 79 -8.22 19.13 7.17
C GLY A 79 -7.50 17.81 7.43
N GLU A 80 -8.16 16.65 7.32
CA GLU A 80 -7.52 15.34 7.52
C GLU A 80 -6.29 15.18 6.62
N LYS A 81 -6.44 15.40 5.31
CA LYS A 81 -5.35 15.25 4.33
C LYS A 81 -4.26 16.32 4.44
N LYS A 82 -4.57 17.45 5.05
CA LYS A 82 -3.62 18.57 5.22
C LYS A 82 -2.95 18.56 6.59
N CYS A 83 -3.22 17.54 7.41
CA CYS A 83 -2.70 17.41 8.76
C CYS A 83 -3.04 18.66 9.61
N ASP A 84 -4.31 19.11 9.57
CA ASP A 84 -4.76 20.30 10.30
C ASP A 84 -4.52 20.14 11.81
N PRO A 85 -3.84 21.09 12.46
CA PRO A 85 -3.48 20.97 13.87
C PRO A 85 -4.69 20.92 14.81
N ARG A 86 -5.80 21.62 14.48
CA ARG A 86 -7.00 21.63 15.32
C ARG A 86 -7.72 20.30 15.25
N LEU A 87 -7.87 19.74 14.03
CA LEU A 87 -8.44 18.41 13.86
C LEU A 87 -7.57 17.35 14.55
N SER A 88 -6.25 17.42 14.38
CA SER A 88 -5.30 16.51 15.03
C SER A 88 -5.43 16.54 16.56
N GLN A 89 -5.56 17.72 17.15
CA GLN A 89 -5.77 17.89 18.57
C GLN A 89 -7.13 17.37 19.04
N THR A 90 -8.19 17.60 18.23
CA THR A 90 -9.53 17.06 18.52
C THR A 90 -9.50 15.54 18.55
N ILE A 91 -8.88 14.90 17.53
CA ILE A 91 -8.74 13.44 17.50
C ILE A 91 -7.92 12.94 18.70
N ALA A 92 -6.81 13.61 19.00
CA ALA A 92 -5.95 13.25 20.13
C ALA A 92 -6.68 13.34 21.48
N SER A 93 -7.61 14.29 21.64
CA SER A 93 -8.36 14.45 22.90
C SER A 93 -9.34 13.30 23.19
N LEU A 94 -9.60 12.41 22.23
CA LEU A 94 -10.50 11.28 22.39
C LEU A 94 -9.89 10.10 23.14
N ALA A 95 -8.56 10.05 23.30
CA ALA A 95 -7.87 8.88 23.86
C ALA A 95 -6.62 9.29 24.65
N ASP A 96 -6.05 8.34 25.40
CA ASP A 96 -4.82 8.52 26.19
C ASP A 96 -3.58 8.04 25.43
N ILE A 97 -3.75 7.04 24.54
CA ILE A 97 -2.67 6.43 23.75
C ILE A 97 -3.16 6.23 22.32
N PHE A 98 -2.31 6.53 21.36
CA PHE A 98 -2.54 6.25 19.96
C PHE A 98 -1.79 5.00 19.52
N VAL A 99 -2.51 4.00 19.03
CA VAL A 99 -1.93 2.81 18.41
C VAL A 99 -1.98 2.97 16.89
N PHE A 100 -0.85 3.24 16.26
CA PHE A 100 -0.77 3.33 14.82
C PHE A 100 -0.57 1.95 14.21
N ASP A 101 -1.55 1.45 13.46
CA ASP A 101 -1.54 0.10 12.89
C ASP A 101 -1.94 0.05 11.40
N ALA A 102 -1.72 1.15 10.67
CA ALA A 102 -2.09 1.31 9.27
C ALA A 102 -0.85 1.51 8.37
N PHE A 103 -0.04 0.47 8.17
CA PHE A 103 1.21 0.52 7.40
C PHE A 103 1.03 1.10 5.99
N GLY A 104 -0.05 0.74 5.29
CA GLY A 104 -0.32 1.19 3.93
C GLY A 104 -0.44 2.72 3.76
N VAL A 105 -0.69 3.47 4.83
CA VAL A 105 -0.76 4.94 4.84
C VAL A 105 0.36 5.61 5.64
N SER A 106 1.33 4.86 6.16
CA SER A 106 2.42 5.38 6.98
C SER A 106 3.27 6.46 6.29
N HIS A 107 3.28 6.47 4.96
CA HIS A 107 3.99 7.44 4.12
C HIS A 107 3.25 8.79 3.96
N ARG A 108 2.03 8.93 4.52
CA ARG A 108 1.21 10.13 4.37
C ARG A 108 1.33 11.03 5.60
N SER A 109 1.30 12.35 5.36
CA SER A 109 1.20 13.36 6.41
C SER A 109 -0.26 13.79 6.56
N GLU A 110 -1.07 12.96 7.23
CA GLU A 110 -2.49 13.18 7.50
C GLU A 110 -2.71 13.33 9.02
N CYS A 111 -3.87 13.84 9.47
CA CYS A 111 -4.12 14.00 10.92
C CYS A 111 -4.01 12.68 11.66
N THR A 112 -4.61 11.61 11.13
CA THR A 112 -4.63 10.28 11.74
C THR A 112 -3.36 9.46 11.50
N THR A 113 -2.32 10.03 10.89
CA THR A 113 -1.00 9.40 10.75
C THR A 113 0.07 10.15 11.54
N THR A 114 0.36 11.39 11.16
CA THR A 114 1.44 12.19 11.76
C THR A 114 0.91 13.28 12.70
N GLY A 115 -0.32 13.77 12.50
CA GLY A 115 -0.86 14.85 13.30
C GLY A 115 -1.12 14.47 14.75
N VAL A 116 -1.81 13.38 15.01
CA VAL A 116 -2.14 12.89 16.36
C VAL A 116 -0.87 12.58 17.17
N VAL A 117 0.19 12.12 16.50
CA VAL A 117 1.48 11.76 17.13
C VAL A 117 2.12 12.94 17.90
N THR A 118 1.82 14.18 17.52
CA THR A 118 2.34 15.36 18.20
C THR A 118 1.66 15.67 19.54
N TYR A 119 0.51 15.04 19.80
CA TYR A 119 -0.32 15.32 20.97
C TYR A 119 -0.53 14.10 21.88
N LEU A 120 -0.31 12.88 21.38
CA LEU A 120 -0.50 11.65 22.15
C LEU A 120 0.75 10.78 22.14
N GLU A 121 0.98 10.07 23.26
CA GLU A 121 1.88 8.93 23.25
C GLU A 121 1.45 7.93 22.16
N THR A 122 2.40 7.56 21.30
CA THR A 122 2.12 6.75 20.13
C THR A 122 2.97 5.48 20.15
N VAL A 123 2.30 4.37 19.91
CA VAL A 123 2.93 3.04 19.80
C VAL A 123 2.59 2.38 18.47
N ALA A 124 3.47 1.53 17.99
CA ALA A 124 3.22 0.71 16.81
C ALA A 124 2.24 -0.43 17.15
N GLY A 125 1.25 -0.64 16.30
CA GLY A 125 0.37 -1.79 16.37
C GLY A 125 1.05 -3.08 15.89
N LEU A 126 0.35 -4.20 16.04
CA LEU A 126 0.90 -5.53 15.71
C LEU A 126 1.14 -5.71 14.21
N ASN A 127 0.27 -5.13 13.33
CA ASN A 127 0.47 -5.22 11.89
C ASN A 127 1.69 -4.39 11.45
N ILE A 128 1.85 -3.17 11.97
CA ILE A 128 3.04 -2.34 11.72
C ILE A 128 4.31 -3.08 12.15
N ARG A 129 4.29 -3.67 13.33
CA ARG A 129 5.43 -4.46 13.83
C ARG A 129 5.75 -5.61 12.88
N TYR A 130 4.75 -6.39 12.49
CA TYR A 130 4.92 -7.52 11.57
C TYR A 130 5.48 -7.08 10.21
N GLU A 131 4.94 -6.00 9.63
CA GLU A 131 5.42 -5.43 8.36
C GLU A 131 6.90 -4.99 8.46
N ILE A 132 7.25 -4.25 9.52
CA ILE A 132 8.63 -3.79 9.75
C ILE A 132 9.57 -4.97 9.96
N GLU A 133 9.20 -5.95 10.78
CA GLU A 133 10.02 -7.15 11.03
C GLU A 133 10.21 -7.95 9.74
N THR A 134 9.16 -8.11 8.92
CA THR A 134 9.23 -8.81 7.64
C THR A 134 10.14 -8.09 6.65
N ILE A 135 10.00 -6.76 6.51
CA ILE A 135 10.86 -5.96 5.63
C ILE A 135 12.31 -6.01 6.11
N ASN A 136 12.54 -5.91 7.42
CA ASN A 136 13.89 -5.99 7.98
C ASN A 136 14.55 -7.35 7.74
N LYS A 137 13.80 -8.46 7.84
CA LYS A 137 14.30 -9.78 7.48
C LYS A 137 14.70 -9.84 6.01
N LEU A 138 13.83 -9.37 5.11
CA LEU A 138 14.14 -9.35 3.67
C LEU A 138 15.39 -8.52 3.34
N ILE A 139 15.58 -7.39 4.03
CA ILE A 139 16.72 -6.49 3.77
C ILE A 139 18.03 -6.99 4.40
N ASN A 140 17.97 -7.53 5.62
CA ASN A 140 19.15 -7.79 6.44
C ASN A 140 19.54 -9.27 6.52
N GLU A 141 18.59 -10.20 6.50
CA GLU A 141 18.85 -11.64 6.70
C GLU A 141 19.14 -12.38 5.40
N GLN A 142 19.11 -11.70 4.26
CA GLN A 142 19.51 -12.21 2.94
C GLN A 142 19.13 -13.68 2.68
N SER A 143 17.85 -14.02 2.86
CA SER A 143 17.37 -15.31 2.35
C SER A 143 17.60 -15.37 0.85
N ARG A 144 18.50 -16.27 0.41
CA ARG A 144 18.85 -16.44 -0.99
C ARG A 144 18.33 -17.78 -1.52
N PRO A 145 17.90 -17.87 -2.78
CA PRO A 145 17.82 -16.78 -3.77
C PRO A 145 16.65 -15.81 -3.49
N MET A 146 16.85 -14.50 -3.76
CA MET A 146 15.82 -13.48 -3.62
C MET A 146 15.41 -12.96 -5.00
N THR A 147 14.16 -13.21 -5.39
CA THR A 147 13.54 -12.66 -6.60
C THR A 147 12.61 -11.52 -6.25
N ILE A 148 12.79 -10.38 -6.92
CA ILE A 148 11.94 -9.20 -6.74
C ILE A 148 11.12 -8.97 -8.00
N ILE A 149 9.81 -8.78 -7.84
CA ILE A 149 8.89 -8.45 -8.93
C ILE A 149 8.46 -6.99 -8.76
N ILE A 150 8.72 -6.15 -9.77
CA ILE A 150 8.28 -4.74 -9.78
C ILE A 150 7.44 -4.51 -11.03
N SER A 151 6.19 -4.10 -10.82
CA SER A 151 5.28 -3.78 -11.90
C SER A 151 4.62 -2.42 -11.67
N GLY A 152 4.08 -1.85 -12.73
CA GLY A 152 3.32 -0.60 -12.69
C GLY A 152 3.38 0.18 -14.01
N ALA A 153 2.54 1.23 -14.09
CA ALA A 153 2.43 2.04 -15.28
C ALA A 153 3.65 2.96 -15.50
N LYS A 154 4.24 3.49 -14.40
CA LYS A 154 5.26 4.56 -14.47
C LYS A 154 6.57 4.13 -13.83
N VAL A 155 7.64 4.10 -14.63
CA VAL A 155 9.00 3.86 -14.17
C VAL A 155 9.53 5.04 -13.34
N SER A 156 9.14 6.27 -13.67
CA SER A 156 9.53 7.50 -12.97
C SER A 156 9.36 7.43 -11.46
N THR A 157 8.30 6.78 -11.00
CA THR A 157 8.02 6.63 -9.56
C THR A 157 8.84 5.54 -8.87
N LYS A 158 9.52 4.68 -9.63
CA LYS A 158 10.18 3.47 -9.10
C LYS A 158 11.64 3.31 -9.52
N ILE A 159 12.16 4.14 -10.42
CA ILE A 159 13.52 4.00 -10.98
C ILE A 159 14.60 3.98 -9.89
N VAL A 160 14.47 4.82 -8.86
CA VAL A 160 15.41 4.86 -7.71
C VAL A 160 15.29 3.58 -6.86
N LEU A 161 14.06 3.07 -6.69
CA LEU A 161 13.81 1.84 -5.97
C LEU A 161 14.40 0.63 -6.73
N ILE A 162 14.19 0.57 -8.05
CA ILE A 162 14.75 -0.48 -8.92
C ILE A 162 16.27 -0.53 -8.78
N LYS A 163 16.96 0.61 -8.88
CA LYS A 163 18.42 0.68 -8.70
C LYS A 163 18.87 0.09 -7.36
N LYS A 164 18.24 0.52 -6.26
CA LYS A 164 18.60 0.05 -4.91
C LYS A 164 18.32 -1.43 -4.67
N LEU A 165 17.24 -1.95 -5.25
CA LEU A 165 16.85 -3.34 -5.06
C LEU A 165 17.67 -4.30 -5.94
N LEU A 166 18.12 -3.87 -7.12
CA LEU A 166 19.02 -4.65 -7.96
C LEU A 166 20.35 -5.00 -7.28
N GLU A 167 20.86 -4.09 -6.43
CA GLU A 167 22.06 -4.37 -5.63
C GLU A 167 21.84 -5.53 -4.65
N LYS A 168 20.61 -5.73 -4.20
CA LYS A 168 20.25 -6.63 -3.09
C LYS A 168 19.63 -7.96 -3.54
N CYS A 169 19.00 -8.03 -4.71
CA CYS A 169 18.35 -9.25 -5.20
C CYS A 169 19.29 -10.14 -6.02
N ASP A 170 18.86 -11.38 -6.25
CA ASP A 170 19.48 -12.30 -7.20
C ASP A 170 18.83 -12.16 -8.57
N HIS A 171 17.50 -11.99 -8.60
CA HIS A 171 16.71 -11.84 -9.80
C HIS A 171 15.70 -10.70 -9.65
N MET A 172 15.44 -9.99 -10.75
CA MET A 172 14.41 -8.97 -10.82
C MET A 172 13.55 -9.20 -12.06
N ILE A 173 12.24 -9.23 -11.86
CA ILE A 173 11.23 -9.31 -12.92
C ILE A 173 10.51 -7.97 -12.96
N LEU A 174 10.48 -7.36 -14.14
CA LEU A 174 9.75 -6.12 -14.37
C LEU A 174 8.43 -6.40 -15.10
N GLY A 175 7.41 -5.57 -14.85
CA GLY A 175 6.10 -5.70 -15.48
C GLY A 175 5.44 -4.37 -15.83
N GLY A 176 4.42 -4.42 -16.69
CA GLY A 176 3.64 -3.27 -17.14
C GLY A 176 4.45 -2.22 -17.87
N GLY A 177 4.07 -0.94 -17.78
CA GLY A 177 4.75 0.18 -18.43
C GLY A 177 6.22 0.34 -18.00
N ILE A 178 6.58 -0.12 -16.81
CA ILE A 178 7.98 -0.18 -16.37
C ILE A 178 8.78 -1.09 -17.28
N LEU A 179 8.30 -2.31 -17.51
CA LEU A 179 8.96 -3.27 -18.41
C LEU A 179 9.07 -2.72 -19.84
N ASN A 180 7.98 -2.13 -20.35
CA ASN A 180 7.98 -1.54 -21.70
C ASN A 180 9.06 -0.47 -21.88
N THR A 181 9.29 0.37 -20.85
CA THR A 181 10.38 1.37 -20.86
C THR A 181 11.76 0.71 -20.93
N PHE A 182 11.97 -0.39 -20.20
CA PHE A 182 13.21 -1.16 -20.27
C PHE A 182 13.38 -1.91 -21.59
N LEU A 183 12.29 -2.39 -22.20
CA LEU A 183 12.33 -3.00 -23.54
C LEU A 183 12.75 -1.97 -24.60
N LYS A 184 12.19 -0.75 -24.56
CA LYS A 184 12.64 0.36 -25.42
C LYS A 184 14.11 0.67 -25.21
N ALA A 185 14.58 0.70 -23.96
CA ALA A 185 15.99 0.93 -23.65
C ALA A 185 16.91 -0.17 -24.21
N LYS A 186 16.41 -1.41 -24.39
CA LYS A 186 17.11 -2.51 -25.07
C LYS A 186 16.99 -2.48 -26.59
N GLY A 187 16.21 -1.53 -27.15
CA GLY A 187 16.01 -1.40 -28.59
C GLY A 187 14.87 -2.26 -29.15
N TYR A 188 14.03 -2.87 -28.30
CA TYR A 188 12.86 -3.60 -28.75
C TYR A 188 11.69 -2.67 -29.09
N GLU A 189 10.86 -3.12 -30.04
CA GLU A 189 9.57 -2.47 -30.30
C GLU A 189 8.56 -2.83 -29.19
N VAL A 190 7.74 -1.86 -28.78
CA VAL A 190 6.66 -2.05 -27.82
C VAL A 190 5.30 -1.60 -28.36
N GLY A 191 5.27 -1.18 -29.62
CA GLY A 191 4.07 -0.74 -30.34
C GLY A 191 3.37 0.43 -29.65
N ASN A 192 2.05 0.32 -29.51
CA ASN A 192 1.21 1.32 -28.85
C ASN A 192 1.21 1.18 -27.30
N SER A 193 2.08 0.35 -26.73
CA SER A 193 2.10 0.07 -25.31
C SER A 193 2.61 1.27 -24.51
N LEU A 194 2.06 1.44 -23.31
CA LEU A 194 2.47 2.52 -22.41
C LEU A 194 3.94 2.36 -21.99
N PHE A 195 4.74 3.40 -22.20
CA PHE A 195 6.09 3.54 -21.67
C PHE A 195 6.42 5.02 -21.41
N GLU A 196 7.50 5.32 -20.70
CA GLU A 196 7.94 6.69 -20.42
C GLU A 196 9.23 6.99 -21.19
N GLU A 197 9.11 7.73 -22.32
CA GLU A 197 10.23 8.09 -23.20
C GLU A 197 11.36 8.82 -22.45
N GLU A 198 11.00 9.73 -21.55
CA GLU A 198 11.93 10.54 -20.76
C GLU A 198 12.85 9.69 -19.87
N PHE A 199 12.43 8.46 -19.53
CA PHE A 199 13.14 7.53 -18.65
C PHE A 199 13.86 6.40 -19.39
N VAL A 200 13.79 6.35 -20.71
CA VAL A 200 14.54 5.36 -21.53
C VAL A 200 16.05 5.46 -21.26
N TYR A 201 16.57 6.69 -21.18
CA TYR A 201 17.99 6.90 -20.86
C TYR A 201 18.38 6.36 -19.48
N ASP A 202 17.55 6.60 -18.46
CA ASP A 202 17.79 6.07 -17.11
C ASP A 202 17.72 4.54 -17.07
N ALA A 203 16.78 3.94 -17.79
CA ALA A 203 16.68 2.49 -17.95
C ALA A 203 17.92 1.93 -18.66
N THR A 204 18.43 2.59 -19.72
CA THR A 204 19.68 2.22 -20.38
C THR A 204 20.86 2.20 -19.41
N LYS A 205 20.98 3.21 -18.54
CA LYS A 205 22.03 3.23 -17.52
C LYS A 205 21.98 2.08 -16.54
N ILE A 206 20.78 1.60 -16.21
CA ILE A 206 20.60 0.40 -15.38
C ILE A 206 21.05 -0.85 -16.17
N LEU A 207 20.69 -0.94 -17.43
CA LEU A 207 21.06 -2.06 -18.30
C LEU A 207 22.55 -2.12 -18.65
N GLU A 208 23.27 -1.00 -18.53
CA GLU A 208 24.74 -0.92 -18.66
C GLU A 208 25.48 -1.23 -17.35
N SER A 209 24.76 -1.38 -16.22
CA SER A 209 25.37 -1.66 -14.92
C SER A 209 25.74 -3.14 -14.74
N ASP A 210 26.63 -3.42 -13.78
CA ASP A 210 27.00 -4.78 -13.38
C ASP A 210 25.82 -5.65 -12.91
N PHE A 211 24.71 -5.01 -12.56
CA PHE A 211 23.49 -5.67 -12.08
C PHE A 211 22.48 -6.01 -13.19
N ALA A 212 22.74 -5.61 -14.43
CA ALA A 212 21.82 -5.82 -15.56
C ALA A 212 21.45 -7.29 -15.77
N SER A 213 22.39 -8.21 -15.54
CA SER A 213 22.20 -9.66 -15.68
C SER A 213 21.17 -10.24 -14.72
N LYS A 214 20.80 -9.51 -13.65
CA LYS A 214 19.77 -9.93 -12.69
C LYS A 214 18.35 -9.67 -13.20
N ILE A 215 18.18 -8.81 -14.22
CA ILE A 215 16.87 -8.50 -14.80
C ILE A 215 16.48 -9.62 -15.77
N ILE A 216 15.41 -10.33 -15.44
CA ILE A 216 14.83 -11.37 -16.29
C ILE A 216 13.83 -10.69 -17.23
N PHE A 217 14.08 -10.83 -18.53
CA PHE A 217 13.18 -10.33 -19.56
C PHE A 217 12.32 -11.46 -20.10
N PRO A 218 11.02 -11.23 -20.29
CA PRO A 218 10.12 -12.18 -20.90
C PRO A 218 10.49 -12.49 -22.35
N SER A 219 10.21 -13.71 -22.81
CA SER A 219 10.43 -14.16 -24.17
C SER A 219 9.23 -13.87 -25.08
N ASP A 220 7.99 -13.87 -24.53
CA ASP A 220 6.76 -13.62 -25.23
C ASP A 220 5.78 -12.77 -24.41
N PHE A 221 4.78 -12.22 -25.08
CA PHE A 221 3.77 -11.34 -24.51
C PHE A 221 2.37 -11.64 -25.02
N SER A 222 1.35 -11.44 -24.17
CA SER A 222 -0.03 -11.33 -24.60
C SER A 222 -0.25 -9.93 -25.14
N CYS A 223 -0.46 -9.83 -26.45
CA CYS A 223 -0.62 -8.56 -27.15
C CYS A 223 -1.99 -8.46 -27.81
N GLU A 224 -2.55 -7.22 -27.83
CA GLU A 224 -3.57 -6.88 -28.80
C GLU A 224 -2.88 -6.60 -30.14
N THR A 225 -3.28 -7.35 -31.18
CA THR A 225 -2.79 -7.22 -32.53
C THR A 225 -3.93 -6.82 -33.47
N VAL A 226 -3.64 -6.52 -34.72
CA VAL A 226 -4.67 -6.27 -35.74
C VAL A 226 -5.65 -7.44 -35.94
N ASN A 227 -5.28 -8.64 -35.51
CA ASN A 227 -6.08 -9.86 -35.60
C ASN A 227 -6.73 -10.28 -34.27
N GLY A 228 -6.65 -9.43 -33.23
CA GLY A 228 -7.13 -9.72 -31.91
C GLY A 228 -5.99 -10.06 -30.92
N ILE A 229 -6.36 -10.57 -29.73
CA ILE A 229 -5.39 -10.91 -28.69
C ILE A 229 -4.66 -12.21 -29.06
N ALA A 230 -3.33 -12.16 -29.04
CA ALA A 230 -2.46 -13.30 -29.31
C ALA A 230 -1.18 -13.26 -28.47
N ASN A 231 -0.55 -14.43 -28.25
CA ASN A 231 0.81 -14.48 -27.74
C ASN A 231 1.78 -14.14 -28.88
N VAL A 232 2.65 -13.16 -28.63
CA VAL A 232 3.61 -12.65 -29.61
C VAL A 232 5.01 -12.72 -28.99
N ASP A 233 5.94 -13.34 -29.72
CA ASP A 233 7.36 -13.32 -29.36
C ASP A 233 7.88 -11.88 -29.29
N LEU A 234 8.75 -11.59 -28.31
CA LEU A 234 9.30 -10.25 -28.11
C LEU A 234 9.93 -9.67 -29.39
N SER A 235 10.58 -10.50 -30.20
CA SER A 235 11.23 -10.08 -31.45
C SER A 235 10.24 -9.76 -32.60
N ARG A 236 8.98 -10.11 -32.43
CA ARG A 236 7.92 -9.96 -33.45
C ARG A 236 6.88 -8.92 -33.13
N ILE A 237 6.99 -8.24 -31.99
CA ILE A 237 6.08 -7.17 -31.63
C ILE A 237 6.18 -6.06 -32.67
N SER A 238 5.04 -5.66 -33.22
CA SER A 238 4.95 -4.63 -34.25
C SER A 238 4.56 -3.26 -33.67
N THR A 239 4.72 -2.21 -34.46
CA THR A 239 4.34 -0.84 -34.10
C THR A 239 2.85 -0.66 -33.81
N ASN A 240 2.00 -1.58 -34.29
CA ASN A 240 0.54 -1.53 -34.10
C ASN A 240 0.07 -2.40 -32.92
N ASP A 241 0.93 -3.21 -32.34
CA ASP A 241 0.57 -4.08 -31.24
C ASP A 241 0.54 -3.33 -29.90
N THR A 242 -0.24 -3.83 -28.95
CA THR A 242 -0.27 -3.32 -27.57
C THR A 242 0.00 -4.47 -26.61
N ILE A 243 1.04 -4.37 -25.82
CA ILE A 243 1.39 -5.34 -24.79
C ILE A 243 0.42 -5.19 -23.62
N TYR A 244 -0.28 -6.27 -23.25
CA TYR A 244 -1.18 -6.30 -22.11
C TYR A 244 -0.57 -7.04 -20.91
N ASP A 245 0.10 -8.18 -21.15
CA ASP A 245 0.67 -9.00 -20.09
C ASP A 245 1.79 -9.90 -20.64
N LEU A 246 2.40 -10.69 -19.76
CA LEU A 246 3.33 -11.74 -20.15
C LEU A 246 2.63 -12.81 -21.00
N GLY A 247 3.36 -13.39 -21.93
CA GLY A 247 2.89 -14.53 -22.71
C GLY A 247 2.96 -15.85 -21.94
N THR A 248 2.42 -16.89 -22.55
CA THR A 248 2.31 -18.20 -21.91
C THR A 248 3.67 -18.85 -21.64
N GLU A 249 4.64 -18.68 -22.55
CA GLU A 249 5.99 -19.21 -22.38
C GLU A 249 6.71 -18.51 -21.25
N SER A 250 6.68 -17.18 -21.22
CA SER A 250 7.27 -16.36 -20.14
C SER A 250 6.69 -16.69 -18.78
N ILE A 251 5.37 -16.91 -18.68
CA ILE A 251 4.72 -17.31 -17.41
C ILE A 251 5.25 -18.68 -16.94
N ASN A 252 5.50 -19.61 -17.86
CA ASN A 252 6.02 -20.94 -17.53
C ASN A 252 7.49 -20.91 -17.14
N GLU A 253 8.29 -20.03 -17.77
CA GLU A 253 9.71 -19.84 -17.43
C GLU A 253 9.93 -19.19 -16.06
N ILE A 254 8.97 -18.36 -15.61
CA ILE A 254 9.03 -17.64 -14.32
C ILE A 254 8.56 -18.51 -13.14
N LYS A 255 7.78 -19.56 -13.38
CA LYS A 255 7.29 -20.48 -12.35
C LYS A 255 8.39 -21.43 -11.86
#